data_5646f396a983781ce06f028f6641bc29
#
_entry.id   5646f396a983781ce06f028f6641bc29
#
_cell.length_a   1.000
_cell.length_b   1.000
_cell.length_c   1.000
_cell.angle_alpha   90.00
_cell.angle_beta   90.00
_cell.angle_gamma   90.00
#
_symmetry.space_group_name_H-M   'P 1'
#
loop_
_entity.id
_entity.type
_entity.pdbx_description
1 polymer ?
#
loop_
_entity_poly.entity_id
_entity_poly.type
_entity_poly.pdbx_seq_one_letter_code
_entity_poly.pdbx_strand_id
1 'polypeptide(L)'
;MQAPNGFGFGSRFIAILEAVERTGSIKHAATEVGWSYRHIWSRIKRAEEALACTLVTTQLGGPDKDRSELTPAARHIVSRFHELRTRLLGLASRDPDFANP
;
A
#
# COMPACT_ATOMS: atom_id res chain seq x y z
N MET A 1 -3.15 9.29 -9.20
CA MET A 1 -2.95 10.31 -8.15
C MET A 1 -1.50 10.34 -7.72
N GLN A 2 -0.91 11.50 -7.71
CA GLN A 2 0.48 11.65 -7.33
C GLN A 2 0.66 12.70 -6.25
N ALA A 3 1.57 12.43 -5.33
CA ALA A 3 1.98 13.40 -4.33
C ALA A 3 2.95 14.40 -4.96
N PRO A 4 3.15 15.58 -4.33
CA PRO A 4 4.04 16.62 -4.90
C PRO A 4 5.47 16.16 -5.15
N ASN A 5 5.95 15.17 -4.42
CA ASN A 5 7.31 14.64 -4.59
C ASN A 5 7.40 13.54 -5.64
N GLY A 6 6.37 13.36 -6.44
CA GLY A 6 6.36 12.34 -7.49
C GLY A 6 5.91 10.96 -7.03
N PHE A 7 5.63 10.80 -5.73
CA PHE A 7 5.12 9.53 -5.24
C PHE A 7 3.63 9.39 -5.58
N GLY A 8 3.23 8.24 -6.09
CA GLY A 8 1.85 7.97 -6.45
C GLY A 8 1.19 6.95 -5.53
N PHE A 9 -0.04 7.26 -5.12
CA PHE A 9 -0.90 6.30 -4.40
C PHE A 9 -1.78 5.60 -5.42
N GLY A 10 -1.35 4.47 -5.90
CA GLY A 10 -2.16 3.69 -6.80
C GLY A 10 -2.62 2.41 -6.13
N SER A 11 -3.53 1.70 -6.79
CA SER A 11 -4.02 0.43 -6.29
C SER A 11 -2.89 -0.58 -6.11
N ARG A 12 -1.84 -0.48 -6.91
CA ARG A 12 -0.69 -1.37 -6.79
C ARG A 12 0.07 -1.16 -5.48
N PHE A 13 0.24 0.10 -5.06
CA PHE A 13 0.90 0.37 -3.79
C PHE A 13 0.05 -0.16 -2.62
N ILE A 14 -1.26 0.03 -2.71
CA ILE A 14 -2.17 -0.51 -1.69
C ILE A 14 -2.09 -2.03 -1.66
N ALA A 15 -2.01 -2.67 -2.82
CA ALA A 15 -1.86 -4.13 -2.89
C ALA A 15 -0.56 -4.60 -2.23
N ILE A 16 0.52 -3.82 -2.34
CA ILE A 16 1.77 -4.13 -1.65
C ILE A 16 1.57 -4.12 -0.14
N LEU A 17 0.94 -3.07 0.38
CA LEU A 17 0.70 -2.98 1.83
C LEU A 17 -0.17 -4.13 2.32
N GLU A 18 -1.21 -4.45 1.57
CA GLU A 18 -2.09 -5.56 1.92
C GLU A 18 -1.35 -6.90 1.89
N ALA A 19 -0.47 -7.08 0.92
CA ALA A 19 0.31 -8.31 0.81
C ALA A 19 1.28 -8.44 1.99
N VAL A 20 1.88 -7.32 2.43
CA VAL A 20 2.75 -7.34 3.61
C VAL A 20 1.96 -7.75 4.85
N GLU A 21 0.76 -7.20 5.01
CA GLU A 21 -0.07 -7.55 6.17
C GLU A 21 -0.50 -9.01 6.14
N ARG A 22 -0.94 -9.49 4.97
CA ARG A 22 -1.43 -10.85 4.82
C ARG A 22 -0.33 -11.89 4.98
N THR A 23 0.85 -11.64 4.39
CA THR A 23 1.95 -12.61 4.44
C THR A 23 2.84 -12.43 5.66
N GLY A 24 2.84 -11.25 6.27
CA GLY A 24 3.70 -10.96 7.40
C GLY A 24 5.16 -10.76 7.00
N SER A 25 5.46 -10.57 5.71
CA SER A 25 6.82 -10.50 5.23
C SER A 25 6.89 -9.67 3.95
N ILE A 26 7.84 -8.73 3.91
CA ILE A 26 8.08 -7.95 2.69
C ILE A 26 8.59 -8.86 1.57
N LYS A 27 9.39 -9.87 1.93
CA LYS A 27 9.92 -10.81 0.96
C LYS A 27 8.81 -11.62 0.30
N HIS A 28 7.88 -12.14 1.08
CA HIS A 28 6.75 -12.89 0.53
C HIS A 28 5.79 -11.98 -0.24
N ALA A 29 5.59 -10.74 0.25
CA ALA A 29 4.78 -9.79 -0.46
C ALA A 29 5.37 -9.49 -1.84
N ALA A 30 6.69 -9.35 -1.93
CA ALA A 30 7.36 -9.11 -3.20
C ALA A 30 7.10 -10.25 -4.19
N THR A 31 7.21 -11.49 -3.73
CA THR A 31 6.94 -12.65 -4.56
C THR A 31 5.50 -12.64 -5.06
N GLU A 32 4.56 -12.33 -4.17
CA GLU A 32 3.15 -12.35 -4.50
C GLU A 32 2.76 -11.29 -5.53
N VAL A 33 3.30 -10.07 -5.40
CA VAL A 33 2.96 -9.00 -6.36
C VAL A 33 3.85 -8.99 -7.60
N GLY A 34 4.87 -9.85 -7.63
CA GLY A 34 5.74 -9.95 -8.79
C GLY A 34 6.78 -8.84 -8.90
N TRP A 35 7.15 -8.22 -7.79
CA TRP A 35 8.18 -7.20 -7.75
C TRP A 35 9.39 -7.70 -6.99
N SER A 36 10.56 -7.08 -7.24
CA SER A 36 11.74 -7.42 -6.47
C SER A 36 11.60 -6.88 -5.05
N TYR A 37 12.27 -7.54 -4.11
CA TYR A 37 12.32 -7.12 -2.72
C TYR A 37 12.82 -5.67 -2.61
N ARG A 38 13.90 -5.37 -3.35
CA ARG A 38 14.49 -4.02 -3.33
C ARG A 38 13.50 -2.98 -3.84
N HIS A 39 12.75 -3.31 -4.88
CA HIS A 39 11.78 -2.38 -5.45
C HIS A 39 10.68 -2.05 -4.44
N ILE A 40 10.17 -3.08 -3.74
CA ILE A 40 9.15 -2.87 -2.73
C ILE A 40 9.68 -2.01 -1.58
N TRP A 41 10.88 -2.31 -1.11
CA TRP A 41 11.51 -1.51 -0.06
C TRP A 41 11.63 -0.05 -0.47
N SER A 42 12.08 0.19 -1.69
CA SER A 42 12.22 1.54 -2.21
C SER A 42 10.87 2.28 -2.22
N ARG A 43 9.83 1.60 -2.68
CA ARG A 43 8.50 2.21 -2.74
C ARG A 43 7.96 2.54 -1.35
N ILE A 44 8.13 1.62 -0.41
CA ILE A 44 7.68 1.84 0.96
C ILE A 44 8.43 3.01 1.59
N LYS A 45 9.75 3.05 1.43
CA LYS A 45 10.55 4.13 2.01
C LYS A 45 10.18 5.49 1.43
N ARG A 46 9.93 5.55 0.13
CA ARG A 46 9.52 6.81 -0.51
C ARG A 46 8.17 7.26 0.01
N ALA A 47 7.24 6.33 0.22
CA ALA A 47 5.95 6.66 0.78
C ALA A 47 6.07 7.17 2.22
N GLU A 48 6.91 6.52 3.02
CA GLU A 48 7.14 6.96 4.39
C GLU A 48 7.70 8.37 4.45
N GLU A 49 8.61 8.69 3.56
CA GLU A 49 9.16 10.04 3.47
C GLU A 49 8.09 11.06 3.05
N ALA A 50 7.30 10.70 2.03
CA ALA A 50 6.27 11.60 1.52
C ALA A 50 5.19 11.89 2.55
N LEU A 51 4.85 10.92 3.37
CA LEU A 51 3.79 11.03 4.36
C LEU A 51 4.31 11.41 5.75
N ALA A 52 5.63 11.42 5.93
CA ALA A 52 6.27 11.70 7.21
C ALA A 52 5.77 10.77 8.32
N CYS A 53 5.55 9.51 7.99
CA CYS A 53 5.15 8.51 8.99
C CYS A 53 5.66 7.14 8.59
N THR A 54 5.82 6.26 9.58
CA THR A 54 6.23 4.89 9.35
C THR A 54 5.01 4.07 8.90
N LEU A 55 5.17 3.28 7.85
CA LEU A 55 4.10 2.45 7.33
C LEU A 55 4.29 0.98 7.64
N VAL A 56 5.54 0.52 7.69
CA VAL A 56 5.87 -0.88 7.93
C VAL A 56 6.94 -0.96 9.00
N THR A 57 6.73 -1.84 9.98
CA THR A 57 7.75 -2.16 10.98
C THR A 57 8.24 -3.58 10.72
N THR A 58 9.52 -3.79 10.94
CA THR A 58 10.14 -5.10 10.76
C THR A 58 10.79 -5.52 12.06
N GLN A 59 10.49 -6.74 12.50
CA GLN A 59 11.13 -7.29 13.68
C GLN A 59 12.45 -7.93 13.29
N LEU A 60 13.49 -7.57 14.01
CA LEU A 60 14.81 -8.12 13.78
C LEU A 60 15.18 -9.04 14.92
N GLY A 61 15.76 -10.18 14.59
CA GLY A 61 16.18 -11.18 15.58
C GLY A 61 15.10 -12.16 15.95
N GLY A 62 15.50 -13.23 16.62
CA GLY A 62 14.58 -14.30 17.00
C GLY A 62 14.19 -15.20 15.84
N PRO A 63 13.29 -16.16 16.07
CA PRO A 63 12.89 -17.09 15.03
C PRO A 63 12.08 -16.44 13.90
N ASP A 64 11.44 -15.28 14.17
CA ASP A 64 10.63 -14.56 13.19
C ASP A 64 11.31 -13.28 12.72
N LYS A 65 12.60 -13.35 12.51
CA LYS A 65 13.41 -12.15 12.19
C LYS A 65 13.01 -11.45 10.89
N ASP A 66 12.29 -12.12 10.01
CA ASP A 66 11.86 -11.54 8.74
C ASP A 66 10.40 -11.07 8.79
N ARG A 67 9.84 -11.00 9.97
CA ARG A 67 8.45 -10.61 10.12
C ARG A 67 8.27 -9.10 9.97
N SER A 68 7.29 -8.73 9.17
CA SER A 68 6.92 -7.34 8.94
C SER A 68 5.43 -7.16 9.16
N GLU A 69 5.04 -5.99 9.64
CA GLU A 69 3.63 -5.67 9.81
C GLU A 69 3.37 -4.20 9.53
N LEU A 70 2.13 -3.91 9.17
CA LEU A 70 1.72 -2.53 8.94
C LEU A 70 1.53 -1.80 10.26
N THR A 71 1.89 -0.51 10.26
CA THR A 71 1.57 0.35 11.39
C THR A 71 0.08 0.69 11.35
N PRO A 72 -0.48 1.21 12.46
CA PRO A 72 -1.85 1.71 12.43
C PRO A 72 -2.07 2.77 11.35
N ALA A 73 -1.06 3.63 11.10
CA ALA A 73 -1.16 4.62 10.04
C ALA A 73 -1.34 3.97 8.67
N ALA A 74 -0.58 2.92 8.39
CA ALA A 74 -0.69 2.21 7.13
C ALA A 74 -2.05 1.53 6.98
N ARG A 75 -2.54 0.91 8.05
CA ARG A 75 -3.86 0.28 8.04
C ARG A 75 -4.96 1.29 7.77
N HIS A 76 -4.83 2.47 8.35
CA HIS A 76 -5.78 3.55 8.12
C HIS A 76 -5.77 3.98 6.65
N ILE A 77 -4.60 4.11 6.06
CA ILE A 77 -4.46 4.49 4.65
C ILE A 77 -5.13 3.46 3.75
N VAL A 78 -4.89 2.18 4.00
CA VAL A 78 -5.51 1.10 3.21
C VAL A 78 -7.02 1.15 3.33
N SER A 79 -7.52 1.33 4.54
CA SER A 79 -8.95 1.42 4.80
C SER A 79 -9.60 2.61 4.08
N ARG A 80 -8.96 3.79 4.18
CA ARG A 80 -9.47 4.99 3.49
C ARG A 80 -9.43 4.83 1.99
N PHE A 81 -8.41 4.19 1.46
CA PHE A 81 -8.33 3.96 0.02
C PHE A 81 -9.53 3.12 -0.46
N HIS A 82 -9.82 2.04 0.25
CA HIS A 82 -10.95 1.18 -0.12
C HIS A 82 -12.28 1.90 0.01
N GLU A 83 -12.43 2.71 1.04
CA GLU A 83 -13.63 3.50 1.24
C GLU A 83 -13.85 4.49 0.10
N LEU A 84 -12.79 5.22 -0.28
CA LEU A 84 -12.88 6.18 -1.36
C LEU A 84 -13.13 5.51 -2.70
N ARG A 85 -12.51 4.36 -2.92
CA ARG A 85 -12.71 3.58 -4.13
C ARG A 85 -14.17 3.13 -4.24
N THR A 86 -14.74 2.66 -3.15
CA THR A 86 -16.13 2.22 -3.12
C THR A 86 -17.07 3.37 -3.43
N ARG A 87 -16.81 4.55 -2.86
CA ARG A 87 -17.62 5.74 -3.14
C ARG A 87 -17.52 6.15 -4.60
N LEU A 88 -16.31 6.11 -5.15
CA LEU A 88 -16.10 6.47 -6.54
C LEU A 88 -16.85 5.52 -7.48
N LEU A 89 -16.77 4.22 -7.22
CA LEU A 89 -17.48 3.23 -8.00
C LEU A 89 -18.99 3.39 -7.88
N GLY A 90 -19.47 3.78 -6.70
CA GLY A 90 -20.88 4.06 -6.49
C GLY A 90 -21.36 5.23 -7.33
N LEU A 91 -20.55 6.30 -7.39
CA LEU A 91 -20.86 7.45 -8.23
C LEU A 91 -20.86 7.09 -9.71
N ALA A 92 -19.88 6.30 -10.13
CA ALA A 92 -19.80 5.85 -11.52
C ALA A 92 -21.01 5.03 -11.92
N SER A 93 -21.54 4.24 -11.00
CA SER A 93 -22.76 3.43 -11.26
C SER A 93 -23.99 4.29 -11.41
N ARG A 94 -24.05 5.43 -10.71
CA ARG A 94 -25.24 6.30 -10.73
C ARG A 94 -25.23 7.29 -11.88
N ASP A 95 -24.04 7.64 -12.36
CA ASP A 95 -23.89 8.66 -13.39
C ASP A 95 -23.39 8.02 -14.66
N PRO A 96 -24.26 7.85 -15.67
CA PRO A 96 -23.86 7.21 -16.91
C PRO A 96 -22.77 7.97 -17.65
N ASP A 97 -22.67 9.27 -17.45
CA ASP A 97 -21.64 10.07 -18.12
C ASP A 97 -20.27 9.96 -17.45
N PHE A 98 -20.23 9.51 -16.20
CA PHE A 98 -19.00 9.39 -15.46
C PHE A 98 -18.09 8.32 -16.07
N ALA A 99 -18.65 7.21 -16.50
CA ALA A 99 -17.89 6.09 -17.03
C ALA A 99 -17.60 6.21 -18.53
N ASN A 100 -18.19 7.19 -19.19
CA ASN A 100 -18.01 7.42 -20.62
C ASN A 100 -17.32 8.75 -20.85
N PRO A 101 -15.97 8.74 -20.94
CA PRO A 101 -15.21 9.97 -21.18
C PRO A 101 -15.51 10.59 -22.54
#